data_4289989f6ac73da9d43efce089b965d7
#
_entry.id   4289989f6ac73da9d43efce089b965d7
#
_cell.length_a   1.000
_cell.length_b   1.000
_cell.length_c   1.000
_cell.angle_alpha   90.00
_cell.angle_beta   90.00
_cell.angle_gamma   90.00
#
_symmetry.space_group_name_H-M   'P 1'
#
loop_
_entity.id
_entity.type
_entity.pdbx_description
1 polymer ?
#
loop_
_entity_poly.entity_id
_entity_poly.type
_entity_poly.pdbx_seq_one_letter_code
_entity_poly.pdbx_strand_id
1 'polypeptide(L)'
;MEKVYILRWYGLFQPEQLREWEISQKATFNLYLISGKKKYSKKKIHYYIGKAERKLLSDRLNDRNHHINDFSSINEIWIGTIINKKAMHRDVMLVEKMLTSYFVAEGELLNSINKSLPEKNIYLINEWIHYKHNSECLRLPKISIGNMMPDVIIYKMDNCLNKYKLFVSNKLKVTE
;
A
#
# COMPACT_ATOMS: atom_id res chain seq x y z
N MET A 1 14.74 -12.66 14.70
CA MET A 1 13.77 -11.71 15.33
C MET A 1 12.68 -11.42 14.29
N GLU A 2 11.43 -11.66 14.62
CA GLU A 2 10.28 -11.43 13.75
C GLU A 2 9.83 -9.97 13.82
N LYS A 3 9.32 -9.46 12.71
CA LYS A 3 8.73 -8.11 12.65
C LYS A 3 7.29 -8.20 12.19
N VAL A 4 6.41 -7.58 12.96
CA VAL A 4 4.99 -7.46 12.62
C VAL A 4 4.67 -6.00 12.37
N TYR A 5 3.98 -5.72 11.27
CA TYR A 5 3.46 -4.40 10.92
C TYR A 5 1.95 -4.52 10.70
N ILE A 6 1.18 -3.68 11.38
CA ILE A 6 -0.23 -3.50 11.10
C ILE A 6 -0.37 -2.19 10.33
N LEU A 7 -0.80 -2.29 9.09
CA LEU A 7 -0.94 -1.19 8.16
C LEU A 7 -2.42 -0.88 7.98
N ARG A 8 -2.83 0.29 8.42
CA ARG A 8 -4.20 0.77 8.26
C ARG A 8 -4.28 1.67 7.05
N TRP A 9 -5.13 1.29 6.10
CA TRP A 9 -5.41 2.00 4.88
C TRP A 9 -6.68 2.82 5.02
N TYR A 10 -6.58 4.10 4.71
CA TYR A 10 -7.70 5.02 4.62
C TYR A 10 -7.97 5.35 3.16
N GLY A 11 -9.19 5.32 2.74
CA GLY A 11 -9.62 5.59 1.36
C GLY A 11 -11.13 5.40 1.20
N LEU A 12 -11.66 5.46 0.12
CA LEU A 12 -11.26 5.81 -1.24
C LEU A 12 -11.15 7.34 -1.42
N PHE A 13 -10.00 7.88 -1.62
CA PHE A 13 -9.90 9.31 -1.91
C PHE A 13 -9.93 9.57 -3.41
N GLN A 14 -10.57 10.69 -3.76
CA GLN A 14 -10.27 11.42 -4.97
C GLN A 14 -9.19 12.46 -4.65
N PRO A 15 -8.39 12.92 -5.64
CA PRO A 15 -7.29 13.86 -5.40
C PRO A 15 -7.69 15.12 -4.62
N GLU A 16 -8.89 15.64 -4.88
CA GLU A 16 -9.41 16.86 -4.27
C GLU A 16 -9.72 16.72 -2.77
N GLN A 17 -10.11 15.53 -2.34
CA GLN A 17 -10.51 15.23 -0.96
C GLN A 17 -9.32 14.95 -0.04
N LEU A 18 -8.18 14.61 -0.65
CA LEU A 18 -7.02 14.09 0.05
C LEU A 18 -6.38 15.12 0.98
N ARG A 19 -6.24 16.37 0.52
CA ARG A 19 -5.50 17.40 1.24
C ARG A 19 -6.12 17.76 2.59
N GLU A 20 -7.42 17.96 2.64
CA GLU A 20 -8.13 18.29 3.87
C GLU A 20 -7.99 17.16 4.90
N TRP A 21 -8.15 15.94 4.45
CA TRP A 21 -8.02 14.77 5.31
C TRP A 21 -6.60 14.63 5.86
N GLU A 22 -5.56 14.77 5.04
CA GLU A 22 -4.17 14.66 5.47
C GLU A 22 -3.80 15.70 6.53
N ILE A 23 -4.24 16.94 6.34
CA ILE A 23 -4.02 18.03 7.31
C ILE A 23 -4.66 17.69 8.66
N SER A 24 -5.86 17.10 8.66
CA SER A 24 -6.56 16.72 9.88
C SER A 24 -5.86 15.60 10.66
N GLN A 25 -5.15 14.69 9.99
CA GLN A 25 -4.54 13.52 10.63
C GLN A 25 -3.15 13.76 11.24
N LYS A 26 -2.48 14.85 10.89
CA LYS A 26 -1.11 15.20 11.38
C LYS A 26 -0.09 14.05 11.22
N ALA A 27 -0.30 13.15 10.27
CA ALA A 27 0.57 12.00 10.04
C ALA A 27 1.89 12.43 9.38
N THR A 28 3.02 11.89 9.85
CA THR A 28 4.37 12.26 9.38
C THR A 28 4.99 11.27 8.40
N PHE A 29 4.48 10.04 8.36
CA PHE A 29 4.97 8.97 7.51
C PHE A 29 3.80 8.18 6.96
N ASN A 30 3.56 8.31 5.69
CA ASN A 30 2.48 7.60 5.02
C ASN A 30 3.01 6.78 3.85
N LEU A 31 2.41 5.62 3.66
CA LEU A 31 2.44 4.88 2.42
C LEU A 31 1.22 5.29 1.60
N TYR A 32 1.30 5.14 0.31
CA TYR A 32 0.13 5.36 -0.52
C TYR A 32 0.08 4.36 -1.66
N LEU A 33 -1.13 4.10 -2.08
CA LEU A 33 -1.46 3.19 -3.15
C LEU A 33 -2.42 3.90 -4.09
N ILE A 34 -2.08 3.92 -5.36
CA ILE A 34 -2.86 4.58 -6.40
C ILE A 34 -3.21 3.55 -7.45
N SER A 35 -4.46 3.55 -7.88
CA SER A 35 -4.87 2.85 -9.09
C SER A 35 -5.42 3.83 -10.12
N GLY A 36 -5.19 3.52 -11.38
CA GLY A 36 -5.66 4.36 -12.47
C GLY A 36 -5.26 3.85 -13.85
N LYS A 37 -5.65 4.58 -14.87
CA LYS A 37 -5.29 4.29 -16.25
C LYS A 37 -4.00 5.03 -16.61
N LYS A 38 -2.99 4.30 -17.05
CA LYS A 38 -1.75 4.91 -17.54
C LYS A 38 -1.94 5.49 -18.94
N LYS A 39 -1.31 6.64 -19.22
CA LYS A 39 -1.24 7.25 -20.55
C LYS A 39 -0.67 6.23 -21.56
N TYR A 40 -1.27 6.17 -22.72
CA TYR A 40 -0.83 5.32 -23.84
C TYR A 40 -0.81 3.81 -23.55
N SER A 41 -1.39 3.34 -22.44
CA SER A 41 -1.46 1.93 -22.12
C SER A 41 -2.77 1.30 -22.61
N LYS A 42 -2.68 0.08 -23.17
CA LYS A 42 -3.85 -0.75 -23.49
C LYS A 42 -4.46 -1.40 -22.24
N LYS A 43 -3.68 -1.60 -21.19
CA LYS A 43 -4.17 -2.10 -19.90
C LYS A 43 -5.14 -1.09 -19.27
N LYS A 44 -6.24 -1.58 -18.71
CA LYS A 44 -7.27 -0.72 -18.12
C LYS A 44 -6.86 -0.11 -16.78
N ILE A 45 -6.10 -0.85 -15.97
CA ILE A 45 -5.73 -0.46 -14.62
C ILE A 45 -4.24 -0.71 -14.40
N HIS A 46 -3.59 0.24 -13.77
CA HIS A 46 -2.22 0.17 -13.29
C HIS A 46 -2.18 0.59 -11.82
N TYR A 47 -1.23 0.06 -11.09
CA TYR A 47 -1.02 0.36 -9.68
C TYR A 47 0.32 1.04 -9.46
N TYR A 48 0.36 1.92 -8.49
CA TYR A 48 1.57 2.57 -8.04
C TYR A 48 1.60 2.59 -6.52
N ILE A 49 2.72 2.17 -5.93
CA ILE A 49 2.98 2.24 -4.50
C ILE A 49 4.09 3.23 -4.26
N GLY A 50 3.94 4.04 -3.23
CA GLY A 50 4.96 4.97 -2.81
C GLY A 50 4.85 5.34 -1.35
N LYS A 51 5.74 6.23 -0.93
CA LYS A 51 5.76 6.78 0.42
C LYS A 51 5.82 8.31 0.39
N ALA A 52 5.15 8.93 1.33
CA ALA A 52 5.23 10.35 1.62
C ALA A 52 5.86 10.52 2.99
N GLU A 53 7.11 11.00 3.01
CA GLU A 53 7.85 11.25 4.23
C GLU A 53 8.01 12.76 4.41
N ARG A 54 7.60 13.27 5.57
CA ARG A 54 7.71 14.68 5.94
C ARG A 54 6.98 15.68 5.02
N LYS A 55 6.17 15.19 4.10
CA LYS A 55 5.34 15.98 3.19
C LYS A 55 3.96 15.35 3.13
N LEU A 56 2.96 16.15 2.85
CA LEU A 56 1.64 15.63 2.51
C LEU A 56 1.72 14.86 1.20
N LEU A 57 0.96 13.80 1.06
CA LEU A 57 0.84 13.11 -0.20
C LEU A 57 0.26 14.02 -1.27
N SER A 58 -0.72 14.84 -0.92
CA SER A 58 -1.32 15.84 -1.82
C SER A 58 -0.28 16.81 -2.40
N ASP A 59 0.74 17.23 -1.64
CA ASP A 59 1.83 18.06 -2.15
C ASP A 59 2.74 17.25 -3.10
N ARG A 60 2.95 15.96 -2.77
CA ARG A 60 3.76 15.07 -3.60
C ARG A 60 3.09 14.71 -4.92
N LEU A 61 1.77 14.59 -4.93
CA LEU A 61 1.01 14.32 -6.16
C LEU A 61 1.07 15.50 -7.16
N ASN A 62 1.28 16.70 -6.66
CA ASN A 62 1.46 17.91 -7.47
C ASN A 62 2.90 18.13 -7.98
N ASP A 63 3.85 17.28 -7.57
CA ASP A 63 5.22 17.35 -8.05
C ASP A 63 5.28 16.91 -9.52
N ARG A 64 5.84 17.79 -10.39
CA ARG A 64 5.93 17.56 -11.84
C ARG A 64 6.70 16.29 -12.21
N ASN A 65 7.63 15.87 -11.37
CA ASN A 65 8.47 14.69 -11.59
C ASN A 65 7.89 13.42 -10.96
N HIS A 66 6.68 13.46 -10.43
CA HIS A 66 6.08 12.30 -9.79
C HIS A 66 5.40 11.39 -10.82
N HIS A 67 5.56 10.07 -10.65
CA HIS A 67 4.95 9.04 -11.51
C HIS A 67 3.42 9.07 -11.57
N ILE A 68 2.76 9.83 -10.71
CA ILE A 68 1.31 10.06 -10.83
C ILE A 68 0.96 10.73 -12.16
N ASN A 69 1.89 11.51 -12.71
CA ASN A 69 1.71 12.17 -14.00
C ASN A 69 1.70 11.20 -15.19
N ASP A 70 2.08 9.95 -14.96
CA ASP A 70 1.97 8.86 -15.95
C ASP A 70 0.54 8.38 -16.10
N PHE A 71 -0.35 8.68 -15.15
CA PHE A 71 -1.76 8.34 -15.23
C PHE A 71 -2.54 9.36 -16.07
N SER A 72 -3.44 8.86 -16.91
CA SER A 72 -4.43 9.68 -17.62
C SER A 72 -5.69 9.89 -16.77
N SER A 73 -5.98 8.97 -15.88
CA SER A 73 -7.05 9.08 -14.88
C SER A 73 -6.68 8.28 -13.64
N ILE A 74 -7.07 8.78 -12.48
CA ILE A 74 -6.92 8.10 -11.20
C ILE A 74 -8.27 7.56 -10.79
N ASN A 75 -8.31 6.28 -10.42
CA ASN A 75 -9.52 5.63 -9.96
C ASN A 75 -9.64 5.70 -8.43
N GLU A 76 -8.54 5.45 -7.73
CA GLU A 76 -8.51 5.33 -6.28
C GLU A 76 -7.17 5.78 -5.72
N ILE A 77 -7.21 6.43 -4.57
CA ILE A 77 -6.05 6.72 -3.73
C ILE A 77 -6.32 6.17 -2.33
N TRP A 78 -5.35 5.43 -1.81
CA TRP A 78 -5.34 4.96 -0.43
C TRP A 78 -4.10 5.44 0.27
N ILE A 79 -4.26 5.85 1.54
CA ILE A 79 -3.15 6.21 2.42
C ILE A 79 -3.03 5.15 3.51
N GLY A 80 -1.83 4.58 3.64
CA GLY A 80 -1.52 3.57 4.64
C GLY A 80 -0.62 4.10 5.74
N THR A 81 -0.96 3.81 6.99
CA THR A 81 -0.20 4.19 8.19
C THR A 81 0.08 2.96 9.03
N ILE A 82 1.32 2.81 9.49
CA ILE A 82 1.70 1.76 10.46
C ILE A 82 1.16 2.16 11.82
N ILE A 83 0.28 1.33 12.42
CA ILE A 83 -0.45 1.69 13.64
C ILE A 83 0.03 0.99 14.92
N ASN A 84 0.69 -0.16 14.82
CA ASN A 84 1.09 -0.96 15.97
C ASN A 84 2.37 -0.47 16.65
N LYS A 85 3.02 0.55 16.10
CA LYS A 85 4.20 1.19 16.66
C LYS A 85 4.44 2.56 16.07
N LYS A 86 5.28 3.38 16.71
CA LYS A 86 5.78 4.62 16.11
C LYS A 86 6.67 4.25 14.92
N ALA A 87 6.17 4.51 13.72
CA ALA A 87 6.89 4.22 12.50
C ALA A 87 8.17 5.08 12.38
N MET A 88 9.26 4.44 11.99
CA MET A 88 10.49 5.11 11.59
C MET A 88 10.68 4.97 10.07
N HIS A 89 11.50 5.83 9.50
CA HIS A 89 11.85 5.79 8.08
C HIS A 89 12.17 4.35 7.57
N ARG A 90 13.00 3.62 8.32
CA ARG A 90 13.35 2.22 7.97
C ARG A 90 12.16 1.26 7.95
N ASP A 91 11.14 1.50 8.78
CA ASP A 91 9.95 0.65 8.83
C ASP A 91 9.07 0.90 7.60
N VAL A 92 8.87 2.17 7.26
CA VAL A 92 8.12 2.59 6.07
C VAL A 92 8.80 2.07 4.80
N MET A 93 10.12 2.20 4.69
CA MET A 93 10.89 1.63 3.58
C MET A 93 10.72 0.12 3.45
N LEU A 94 10.72 -0.60 4.56
CA LEU A 94 10.61 -2.05 4.56
C LEU A 94 9.21 -2.49 4.12
N VAL A 95 8.17 -1.83 4.63
CA VAL A 95 6.79 -2.10 4.23
C VAL A 95 6.57 -1.74 2.76
N GLU A 96 7.07 -0.60 2.28
CA GLU A 96 7.03 -0.23 0.86
C GLU A 96 7.66 -1.32 -0.02
N LYS A 97 8.83 -1.84 0.38
CA LYS A 97 9.50 -2.92 -0.35
C LYS A 97 8.69 -4.23 -0.37
N MET A 98 8.06 -4.60 0.75
CA MET A 98 7.19 -5.78 0.81
C MET A 98 6.01 -5.66 -0.14
N LEU A 99 5.31 -4.53 -0.08
CA LEU A 99 4.18 -4.25 -0.96
C LEU A 99 4.61 -4.24 -2.43
N THR A 100 5.71 -3.55 -2.74
CA THR A 100 6.28 -3.52 -4.09
C THR A 100 6.61 -4.93 -4.60
N SER A 101 7.24 -5.75 -3.76
CA SER A 101 7.60 -7.13 -4.13
C SER A 101 6.37 -7.98 -4.41
N TYR A 102 5.31 -7.82 -3.62
CA TYR A 102 4.04 -8.49 -3.84
C TYR A 102 3.41 -8.10 -5.18
N PHE A 103 3.22 -6.81 -5.44
CA PHE A 103 2.58 -6.34 -6.68
C PHE A 103 3.40 -6.62 -7.93
N VAL A 104 4.72 -6.65 -7.82
CA VAL A 104 5.57 -7.06 -8.96
C VAL A 104 5.40 -8.54 -9.27
N ALA A 105 5.26 -9.39 -8.25
CA ALA A 105 4.98 -10.81 -8.46
C ALA A 105 3.64 -11.02 -9.19
N GLU A 106 2.64 -10.17 -8.91
CA GLU A 106 1.35 -10.17 -9.61
C GLU A 106 1.41 -9.50 -11.02
N GLY A 107 2.54 -8.89 -11.38
CA GLY A 107 2.73 -8.27 -12.71
C GLY A 107 2.00 -6.95 -12.94
N GLU A 108 1.58 -6.27 -11.88
CA GLU A 108 0.65 -5.14 -11.97
C GLU A 108 1.25 -3.76 -11.62
N LEU A 109 2.50 -3.70 -11.19
CA LEU A 109 3.10 -2.47 -10.66
C LEU A 109 3.81 -1.63 -11.75
N LEU A 110 3.66 -0.30 -11.67
CA LEU A 110 4.39 0.65 -12.52
C LEU A 110 5.84 0.85 -12.09
N ASN A 111 6.10 0.81 -10.79
CA ASN A 111 7.43 1.03 -10.23
C ASN A 111 8.09 -0.29 -9.79
N SER A 112 9.27 -0.57 -10.31
CA SER A 112 9.99 -1.82 -10.07
C SER A 112 11.31 -1.64 -9.30
N ILE A 113 11.45 -0.57 -8.53
CA ILE A 113 12.73 -0.20 -7.92
C ILE A 113 12.99 -1.01 -6.65
N ASN A 114 14.20 -1.59 -6.58
CA ASN A 114 14.88 -2.14 -5.41
C ASN A 114 14.07 -3.11 -4.53
N LYS A 115 14.06 -4.39 -4.88
CA LYS A 115 13.18 -5.43 -4.33
C LYS A 115 13.82 -6.32 -3.26
N SER A 116 15.10 -6.12 -2.93
CA SER A 116 15.76 -6.97 -1.93
C SER A 116 15.19 -6.75 -0.54
N LEU A 117 14.52 -7.75 -0.01
CA LEU A 117 14.08 -7.79 1.38
C LEU A 117 15.22 -8.36 2.26
N PRO A 118 15.32 -7.92 3.52
CA PRO A 118 16.32 -8.47 4.43
C PRO A 118 15.95 -9.90 4.83
N GLU A 119 16.95 -10.73 5.16
CA GLU A 119 16.76 -12.09 5.65
C GLU A 119 16.17 -12.10 7.08
N LYS A 120 14.89 -11.77 7.18
CA LYS A 120 14.13 -11.70 8.45
C LYS A 120 12.66 -12.04 8.18
N ASN A 121 12.03 -12.71 9.12
CA ASN A 121 10.59 -12.95 9.05
C ASN A 121 9.84 -11.65 9.26
N ILE A 122 8.97 -11.30 8.32
CA ILE A 122 8.18 -10.07 8.33
C ILE A 122 6.73 -10.42 8.05
N TYR A 123 5.84 -9.90 8.87
CA TYR A 123 4.40 -10.06 8.74
C TYR A 123 3.78 -8.67 8.53
N LEU A 124 3.01 -8.52 7.49
CA LEU A 124 2.25 -7.32 7.19
C LEU A 124 0.77 -7.66 7.21
N ILE A 125 0.02 -6.99 8.07
CA ILE A 125 -1.44 -7.12 8.20
C ILE A 125 -2.05 -5.83 7.67
N ASN A 126 -2.99 -5.94 6.75
CA ASN A 126 -3.68 -4.81 6.14
C ASN A 126 -5.08 -4.66 6.70
N GLU A 127 -5.40 -3.49 7.23
CA GLU A 127 -6.72 -3.07 7.66
C GLU A 127 -7.23 -1.96 6.74
N TRP A 128 -8.53 -1.95 6.41
CA TRP A 128 -9.12 -1.02 5.47
C TRP A 128 -10.20 -0.18 6.13
N ILE A 129 -10.07 1.14 6.07
CA ILE A 129 -10.98 2.09 6.69
C ILE A 129 -11.55 3.03 5.63
N HIS A 130 -12.88 3.18 5.61
CA HIS A 130 -13.51 4.17 4.77
C HIS A 130 -13.37 5.55 5.41
N TYR A 131 -12.65 6.46 4.76
CA TYR A 131 -12.27 7.75 5.34
C TYR A 131 -13.45 8.63 5.79
N LYS A 132 -14.61 8.53 5.12
CA LYS A 132 -15.81 9.33 5.46
C LYS A 132 -16.52 8.86 6.73
N HIS A 133 -16.56 7.56 6.94
CA HIS A 133 -17.38 6.96 7.98
C HIS A 133 -16.58 6.46 9.17
N ASN A 134 -15.24 6.50 9.06
CA ASN A 134 -14.32 5.93 10.04
C ASN A 134 -14.72 4.50 10.49
N SER A 135 -15.45 3.82 9.62
CA SER A 135 -15.92 2.46 9.85
C SER A 135 -14.95 1.48 9.21
N GLU A 136 -14.67 0.41 9.90
CA GLU A 136 -13.85 -0.66 9.36
C GLU A 136 -14.52 -1.27 8.13
N CYS A 137 -13.81 -1.23 7.02
CA CYS A 137 -14.20 -1.92 5.81
C CYS A 137 -13.48 -3.28 5.81
N LEU A 138 -13.96 -4.22 6.59
CA LEU A 138 -13.40 -5.58 6.67
C LEU A 138 -13.43 -6.30 5.32
N ARG A 139 -14.23 -5.83 4.38
CA ARG A 139 -14.27 -6.30 2.99
C ARG A 139 -14.69 -5.18 2.06
N LEU A 140 -13.88 -4.94 1.07
CA LEU A 140 -14.19 -4.06 -0.05
C LEU A 140 -14.35 -4.88 -1.34
N PRO A 141 -15.41 -5.70 -1.47
CA PRO A 141 -15.53 -6.67 -2.57
C PRO A 141 -15.65 -6.02 -3.94
N LYS A 142 -15.90 -4.71 -4.01
CA LYS A 142 -16.06 -3.96 -5.26
C LYS A 142 -14.91 -3.01 -5.57
N ILE A 143 -13.92 -2.90 -4.70
CA ILE A 143 -12.79 -1.99 -4.90
C ILE A 143 -11.65 -2.78 -5.53
N SER A 144 -11.15 -2.32 -6.67
CA SER A 144 -10.12 -3.02 -7.44
C SER A 144 -8.86 -3.33 -6.63
N ILE A 145 -8.38 -2.37 -5.87
CA ILE A 145 -7.21 -2.53 -4.99
C ILE A 145 -7.51 -3.48 -3.83
N GLY A 146 -8.66 -3.34 -3.17
CA GLY A 146 -9.04 -4.19 -2.06
C GLY A 146 -9.22 -5.66 -2.47
N ASN A 147 -9.55 -5.94 -3.72
CA ASN A 147 -9.60 -7.30 -4.24
C ASN A 147 -8.22 -7.90 -4.51
N MET A 148 -7.22 -7.07 -4.83
CA MET A 148 -5.87 -7.51 -5.18
C MET A 148 -4.94 -7.57 -3.98
N MET A 149 -5.13 -6.69 -3.00
CA MET A 149 -4.30 -6.66 -1.80
C MET A 149 -4.75 -7.75 -0.83
N PRO A 150 -3.87 -8.68 -0.43
CA PRO A 150 -4.19 -9.66 0.60
C PRO A 150 -4.26 -9.01 1.98
N ASP A 151 -5.07 -9.57 2.87
CA ASP A 151 -5.17 -9.10 4.26
C ASP A 151 -3.85 -9.33 5.01
N VAL A 152 -3.13 -10.39 4.67
CA VAL A 152 -1.84 -10.70 5.29
C VAL A 152 -0.80 -11.04 4.21
N ILE A 153 0.34 -10.36 4.29
CA ILE A 153 1.53 -10.68 3.50
C ILE A 153 2.62 -11.14 4.47
N ILE A 154 3.16 -12.33 4.25
CA ILE A 154 4.19 -12.93 5.08
C ILE A 154 5.45 -13.12 4.25
N TYR A 155 6.55 -12.56 4.69
CA TYR A 155 7.87 -12.83 4.15
C TYR A 155 8.65 -13.64 5.19
N LYS A 156 8.92 -14.90 4.91
CA LYS A 156 9.60 -15.80 5.83
C LYS A 156 10.46 -16.82 5.12
N MET A 157 11.37 -17.42 5.88
CA MET A 157 12.19 -18.55 5.43
C MET A 157 11.28 -19.74 5.09
N ASP A 158 11.41 -20.25 3.89
CA ASP A 158 10.88 -21.54 3.47
C ASP A 158 11.96 -22.59 3.78
N ASN A 159 11.76 -23.37 4.83
CA ASN A 159 12.74 -24.35 5.29
C ASN A 159 12.99 -25.49 4.27
N CYS A 160 12.01 -25.79 3.43
CA CYS A 160 12.16 -26.83 2.41
C CYS A 160 13.08 -26.39 1.28
N LEU A 161 13.08 -25.10 0.96
CA LEU A 161 13.88 -24.54 -0.15
C LEU A 161 15.09 -23.74 0.33
N ASN A 162 15.23 -23.59 1.64
CA ASN A 162 16.26 -22.75 2.28
C ASN A 162 16.36 -21.34 1.66
N LYS A 163 15.20 -20.73 1.40
CA LYS A 163 15.05 -19.39 0.78
C LYS A 163 13.91 -18.62 1.41
N TYR A 164 14.05 -17.30 1.48
CA TYR A 164 12.96 -16.43 1.86
C TYR A 164 11.94 -16.30 0.74
N LYS A 165 10.65 -16.40 1.09
CA LYS A 165 9.53 -16.30 0.16
C LYS A 165 8.41 -15.44 0.71
N LEU A 166 7.61 -14.88 -0.22
CA LEU A 166 6.34 -14.25 0.10
C LEU A 166 5.23 -15.29 0.11
N PHE A 167 4.45 -15.28 1.19
CA PHE A 167 3.21 -16.02 1.34
C PHE A 167 2.10 -15.00 1.56
N VAL A 168 0.92 -15.27 1.05
CA VAL A 168 -0.23 -14.39 1.20
C VAL A 168 -1.43 -15.16 1.73
N SER A 169 -2.22 -14.51 2.58
CA SER A 169 -3.53 -15.00 2.98
C SER A 169 -4.59 -14.13 2.33
N ASN A 170 -5.31 -14.72 1.41
CA ASN A 170 -6.43 -14.07 0.76
C ASN A 170 -7.67 -14.27 1.63
N LYS A 171 -8.00 -13.28 2.45
CA LYS A 171 -9.19 -13.15 3.28
C LYS A 171 -9.06 -13.83 4.66
N LEU A 172 -8.76 -13.03 5.65
CA LEU A 172 -9.23 -13.33 7.00
C LEU A 172 -10.77 -13.35 6.93
N LYS A 173 -11.36 -14.53 6.96
CA LYS A 173 -12.78 -14.66 7.25
C LYS A 173 -12.94 -14.33 8.74
N VAL A 174 -13.29 -13.09 9.04
CA VAL A 174 -13.89 -12.82 10.34
C VAL A 174 -15.27 -13.45 10.26
N THR A 175 -15.42 -14.62 10.83
CA THR A 175 -16.74 -15.18 11.16
C THR A 175 -17.26 -14.34 12.30
N GLU A 176 -18.39 -13.65 12.09
CA GLU A 176 -19.23 -13.10 13.17
C GLU A 176 -19.56 -14.17 14.18
#